data_807d1f379a2bc97445a50c0220423e1f
#
_entry.id   807d1f379a2bc97445a50c0220423e1f
#
_cell.length_a   1.000
_cell.length_b   1.000
_cell.length_c   1.000
_cell.angle_alpha   90.00
_cell.angle_beta   90.00
_cell.angle_gamma   90.00
#
_symmetry.space_group_name_H-M   'P 1'
#
loop_
_entity.id
_entity.type
_entity.pdbx_description
1 polymer ?
#
loop_
_entity_poly.entity_id
_entity_poly.type
_entity_poly.pdbx_seq_one_letter_code
_entity_poly.pdbx_strand_id
1 'polypeptide(L)'
;MRLIRIVRAACLLAIWACGRSATRQPGADAEYLYLWTGSADSMSPDFLAVLDVTEDAARYGRLVATVPVPGLRNMPHHTEHQLSPDHRLFANGFATGQTFVFDLGDAAHPRIAAQFGDVDGFTHPHSFLRLPGGHVLATFQMRHEGGGMRPGGLVELTAEGRPVRSRSANAPGLDTATRVYSAGVVPALDRVVTTTTDMHGESPASRQLQVWRLSDLALLHTITLPDGAEGGESMMTAEPRVLDDGRTVLVSTFSCGLYLMEGLDGDAPAGRLVASFPRKPKTYCAIPVVAGHYYLVTVPAWSAVVSLDISDPAAPREVSRLTLGPGDVPHWISMSEDRRRVVVTGYGEMKHRVVIARFDSATGRLSIDERFREPGASTPGFRMDDKTWPHGGSAKGIPHGSVFGRPAT
;
A
#
# COMPACT_ATOMS: atom_id res chain seq x y z
N MET A 1 -18.15 -26.84 90.16
CA MET A 1 -17.84 -27.29 88.79
C MET A 1 -18.84 -26.68 87.82
N ARG A 2 -18.51 -25.62 87.11
CA ARG A 2 -19.35 -25.03 86.05
C ARG A 2 -18.50 -25.06 84.77
N LEU A 3 -18.96 -25.77 83.73
CA LEU A 3 -18.37 -25.83 82.42
C LEU A 3 -18.74 -24.54 81.62
N ILE A 4 -17.75 -23.86 81.14
CA ILE A 4 -17.91 -22.74 80.24
C ILE A 4 -17.80 -23.29 78.80
N ARG A 5 -18.89 -23.17 78.01
CA ARG A 5 -18.89 -23.48 76.58
C ARG A 5 -18.41 -22.26 75.84
N ILE A 6 -17.31 -22.39 75.11
CA ILE A 6 -16.79 -21.37 74.15
C ILE A 6 -17.45 -21.64 72.80
N VAL A 7 -18.24 -20.66 72.32
CA VAL A 7 -18.78 -20.63 70.96
C VAL A 7 -17.75 -19.98 70.08
N ARG A 8 -17.21 -20.71 69.13
CA ARG A 8 -16.36 -20.14 68.03
C ARG A 8 -17.28 -19.64 66.90
N ALA A 9 -17.31 -18.33 66.67
CA ALA A 9 -17.91 -17.74 65.51
C ALA A 9 -16.91 -17.84 64.33
N ALA A 10 -17.29 -18.53 63.27
CA ALA A 10 -16.52 -18.59 62.00
C ALA A 10 -16.96 -17.43 61.11
N CYS A 11 -16.08 -16.41 60.92
CA CYS A 11 -16.26 -15.38 59.93
C CYS A 11 -15.90 -15.93 58.53
N LEU A 12 -16.88 -16.12 57.69
CA LEU A 12 -16.71 -16.39 56.26
C LEU A 12 -16.37 -15.07 55.55
N LEU A 13 -15.09 -14.87 55.19
CA LEU A 13 -14.64 -13.84 54.29
C LEU A 13 -14.95 -14.30 52.86
N ALA A 14 -15.97 -13.72 52.24
CA ALA A 14 -16.21 -13.83 50.79
C ALA A 14 -15.17 -13.01 50.06
N ILE A 15 -14.16 -13.64 49.46
CA ILE A 15 -13.20 -13.02 48.55
C ILE A 15 -13.90 -12.88 47.19
N TRP A 16 -14.31 -11.67 46.87
CA TRP A 16 -14.70 -11.30 45.52
C TRP A 16 -13.43 -11.27 44.67
N ALA A 17 -13.20 -12.33 43.91
CA ALA A 17 -12.22 -12.33 42.83
C ALA A 17 -12.80 -11.51 41.67
N CYS A 18 -12.40 -10.24 41.57
CA CYS A 18 -12.52 -9.48 40.30
C CYS A 18 -11.68 -10.22 39.26
N GLY A 19 -12.33 -11.04 38.45
CA GLY A 19 -11.71 -11.62 37.27
C GLY A 19 -11.32 -10.46 36.29
N ARG A 20 -10.08 -10.00 36.37
CA ARG A 20 -9.46 -9.30 35.28
C ARG A 20 -9.46 -10.29 34.11
N SER A 21 -10.26 -10.04 33.09
CA SER A 21 -10.11 -10.66 31.79
C SER A 21 -8.68 -10.39 31.34
N ALA A 22 -7.81 -11.37 31.50
CA ALA A 22 -6.50 -11.33 30.90
C ALA A 22 -6.73 -11.23 29.39
N THR A 23 -6.47 -10.08 28.80
CA THR A 23 -6.32 -9.93 27.36
C THR A 23 -5.21 -10.88 26.96
N ARG A 24 -5.60 -12.00 26.33
CA ARG A 24 -4.67 -13.01 25.82
C ARG A 24 -3.77 -12.28 24.83
N GLN A 25 -2.47 -12.20 25.10
CA GLN A 25 -1.49 -11.70 24.12
C GLN A 25 -1.69 -12.46 22.81
N PRO A 26 -1.65 -11.78 21.65
CA PRO A 26 -1.68 -12.46 20.36
C PRO A 26 -0.59 -13.54 20.36
N GLY A 27 -0.92 -14.74 19.88
CA GLY A 27 0.09 -15.80 19.72
C GLY A 27 1.17 -15.34 18.72
N ALA A 28 2.36 -15.92 18.77
CA ALA A 28 3.49 -15.60 17.88
C ALA A 28 3.15 -15.69 16.38
N ASP A 29 2.05 -16.36 16.02
CA ASP A 29 1.57 -16.52 14.63
C ASP A 29 0.47 -15.53 14.24
N ALA A 30 0.11 -14.57 15.11
CA ALA A 30 -0.94 -13.61 14.79
C ALA A 30 -0.54 -12.72 13.61
N GLU A 31 -1.44 -12.55 12.65
CA GLU A 31 -1.24 -11.69 11.50
C GLU A 31 -2.48 -10.83 11.24
N TYR A 32 -2.25 -9.60 10.85
CA TYR A 32 -3.28 -8.60 10.63
C TYR A 32 -3.18 -7.99 9.24
N LEU A 33 -4.32 -7.53 8.75
CA LEU A 33 -4.42 -6.72 7.54
C LEU A 33 -4.82 -5.30 7.94
N TYR A 34 -3.97 -4.36 7.61
CA TYR A 34 -4.19 -2.94 7.83
C TYR A 34 -4.69 -2.32 6.53
N LEU A 35 -5.85 -1.65 6.58
CA LEU A 35 -6.53 -1.06 5.43
C LEU A 35 -6.65 0.44 5.61
N TRP A 36 -5.97 1.21 4.79
CA TRP A 36 -6.11 2.65 4.74
C TRP A 36 -7.39 3.01 4.01
N THR A 37 -8.36 3.56 4.73
CA THR A 37 -9.76 3.59 4.32
C THR A 37 -10.31 5.01 4.34
N GLY A 38 -10.89 5.44 3.22
CA GLY A 38 -11.68 6.66 3.12
C GLY A 38 -13.09 6.46 3.67
N SER A 39 -13.62 7.47 4.35
CA SER A 39 -15.05 7.53 4.64
C SER A 39 -15.84 7.83 3.37
N ALA A 40 -16.92 7.10 3.13
CA ALA A 40 -17.75 7.32 1.94
C ALA A 40 -18.61 8.61 2.02
N ASP A 41 -18.70 9.22 3.18
CA ASP A 41 -19.29 10.54 3.34
C ASP A 41 -18.22 11.58 3.68
N SER A 42 -18.55 12.84 3.44
CA SER A 42 -17.62 13.93 3.64
C SER A 42 -17.63 14.50 5.08
N MET A 43 -18.41 13.92 5.98
CA MET A 43 -18.65 14.40 7.33
C MET A 43 -18.03 13.50 8.39
N SER A 44 -17.58 12.32 8.01
CA SER A 44 -16.91 11.36 8.87
C SER A 44 -15.40 11.33 8.60
N PRO A 45 -14.56 11.08 9.61
CA PRO A 45 -13.12 10.97 9.42
C PRO A 45 -12.76 9.73 8.58
N ASP A 46 -11.70 9.84 7.80
CA ASP A 46 -11.01 8.70 7.23
C ASP A 46 -10.30 7.91 8.35
N PHE A 47 -9.97 6.64 8.13
CA PHE A 47 -9.46 5.79 9.20
C PHE A 47 -8.59 4.64 8.70
N LEU A 48 -7.74 4.12 9.57
CA LEU A 48 -7.10 2.83 9.38
C LEU A 48 -7.99 1.75 10.01
N ALA A 49 -8.36 0.70 9.24
CA ALA A 49 -9.03 -0.48 9.75
C ALA A 49 -8.06 -1.63 9.93
N VAL A 50 -8.24 -2.44 10.97
CA VAL A 50 -7.41 -3.61 11.28
C VAL A 50 -8.28 -4.86 11.27
N LEU A 51 -7.95 -5.81 10.41
CA LEU A 51 -8.61 -7.12 10.34
C LEU A 51 -7.67 -8.20 10.85
N ASP A 52 -8.19 -9.17 11.60
CA ASP A 52 -7.47 -10.39 11.93
C ASP A 52 -7.43 -11.30 10.69
N VAL A 53 -6.24 -11.58 10.20
CA VAL A 53 -6.00 -12.49 9.08
C VAL A 53 -5.06 -13.64 9.45
N THR A 54 -5.04 -13.98 10.74
CA THR A 54 -4.35 -15.15 11.28
C THR A 54 -5.00 -16.41 10.71
N GLU A 55 -4.25 -17.19 9.92
CA GLU A 55 -4.76 -18.42 9.33
C GLU A 55 -5.24 -19.39 10.44
N ASP A 56 -6.32 -20.11 10.17
CA ASP A 56 -6.96 -21.07 11.05
C ASP A 56 -7.49 -20.53 12.40
N ALA A 57 -7.43 -19.20 12.62
CA ALA A 57 -8.04 -18.59 13.80
C ALA A 57 -9.56 -18.43 13.61
N ALA A 58 -10.32 -18.62 14.71
CA ALA A 58 -11.78 -18.40 14.71
C ALA A 58 -12.17 -16.94 14.39
N ARG A 59 -11.22 -16.01 14.44
CA ARG A 59 -11.40 -14.58 14.12
C ARG A 59 -10.94 -14.19 12.73
N TYR A 60 -10.56 -15.15 11.89
CA TYR A 60 -10.12 -14.88 10.52
C TYR A 60 -11.17 -14.06 9.75
N GLY A 61 -10.76 -12.92 9.18
CA GLY A 61 -11.61 -11.98 8.46
C GLY A 61 -12.45 -11.05 9.36
N ARG A 62 -12.19 -10.98 10.68
CA ARG A 62 -12.94 -10.08 11.58
C ARG A 62 -12.21 -8.77 11.81
N LEU A 63 -13.01 -7.69 11.92
CA LEU A 63 -12.54 -6.38 12.33
C LEU A 63 -12.06 -6.44 13.80
N VAL A 64 -10.85 -5.93 14.05
CA VAL A 64 -10.20 -5.88 15.36
C VAL A 64 -10.27 -4.46 15.93
N ALA A 65 -9.87 -3.47 15.12
CA ALA A 65 -9.77 -2.08 15.55
C ALA A 65 -9.95 -1.12 14.37
N THR A 66 -10.20 0.15 14.70
CA THR A 66 -10.12 1.27 13.75
C THR A 66 -9.43 2.45 14.40
N VAL A 67 -8.65 3.21 13.62
CA VAL A 67 -8.02 4.47 14.06
C VAL A 67 -8.49 5.58 13.14
N PRO A 68 -9.42 6.43 13.57
CA PRO A 68 -9.79 7.62 12.82
C PRO A 68 -8.62 8.60 12.79
N VAL A 69 -8.44 9.29 11.66
CA VAL A 69 -7.41 10.32 11.53
C VAL A 69 -8.02 11.73 11.63
N PRO A 70 -7.22 12.72 12.07
CA PRO A 70 -7.67 14.12 12.09
C PRO A 70 -7.99 14.65 10.70
N GLY A 71 -8.94 15.58 10.64
CA GLY A 71 -9.42 16.17 9.41
C GLY A 71 -10.48 15.30 8.72
N LEU A 72 -11.01 15.84 7.64
CA LEU A 72 -12.03 15.20 6.81
C LEU A 72 -11.54 15.20 5.36
N ARG A 73 -12.03 14.26 4.56
CA ARG A 73 -11.72 14.19 3.12
C ARG A 73 -10.21 14.13 2.83
N ASN A 74 -9.46 13.40 3.63
CA ASN A 74 -8.03 13.22 3.37
C ASN A 74 -7.78 12.47 2.07
N MET A 75 -8.74 11.68 1.60
CA MET A 75 -8.59 10.81 0.45
C MET A 75 -7.46 9.80 0.67
N PRO A 76 -7.65 8.81 1.57
CA PRO A 76 -6.74 7.69 1.73
C PRO A 76 -6.31 7.10 0.40
N HIS A 77 -4.99 7.00 0.19
CA HIS A 77 -4.46 6.54 -1.08
C HIS A 77 -3.36 5.50 -0.87
N HIS A 78 -2.09 5.84 -0.91
CA HIS A 78 -1.01 4.89 -0.76
C HIS A 78 -0.61 4.68 0.71
N THR A 79 -0.16 3.45 1.00
CA THR A 79 0.65 3.08 2.16
C THR A 79 2.00 2.55 1.67
N GLU A 80 2.90 2.21 2.56
CA GLU A 80 3.97 1.27 2.25
C GLU A 80 3.35 -0.07 1.80
N HIS A 81 4.08 -0.86 1.01
CA HIS A 81 3.61 -2.16 0.53
C HIS A 81 3.88 -3.31 1.52
N GLN A 82 4.75 -3.09 2.47
CA GLN A 82 5.11 -4.04 3.53
C GLN A 82 5.24 -3.29 4.85
N LEU A 83 4.80 -3.92 5.93
CA LEU A 83 5.01 -3.37 7.26
C LEU A 83 6.49 -3.49 7.62
N SER A 84 7.07 -2.40 8.08
CA SER A 84 8.45 -2.35 8.52
C SER A 84 8.63 -3.09 9.87
N PRO A 85 9.82 -3.63 10.16
CA PRO A 85 10.13 -4.26 11.46
C PRO A 85 9.95 -3.35 12.68
N ASP A 86 9.96 -2.03 12.51
CA ASP A 86 9.66 -1.06 13.57
C ASP A 86 8.15 -0.89 13.81
N HIS A 87 7.31 -1.65 13.12
CA HIS A 87 5.84 -1.62 13.14
C HIS A 87 5.24 -0.24 12.84
N ARG A 88 5.96 0.61 12.14
CA ARG A 88 5.45 1.90 11.66
C ARG A 88 5.00 1.78 10.22
N LEU A 89 3.87 2.40 9.92
CA LEU A 89 3.27 2.43 8.59
C LEU A 89 3.05 3.89 8.18
N PHE A 90 3.67 4.29 7.08
CA PHE A 90 3.40 5.57 6.43
C PHE A 90 2.21 5.44 5.48
N ALA A 91 1.31 6.42 5.53
CA ALA A 91 0.13 6.50 4.68
C ALA A 91 -0.16 7.96 4.31
N ASN A 92 -0.58 8.20 3.07
CA ASN A 92 -0.91 9.56 2.65
C ASN A 92 -2.41 9.85 2.68
N GLY A 93 -2.76 11.06 3.09
CA GLY A 93 -4.02 11.72 2.83
C GLY A 93 -3.85 12.60 1.59
N PHE A 94 -4.10 12.00 0.41
CA PHE A 94 -3.68 12.59 -0.85
C PHE A 94 -4.32 13.97 -1.13
N ALA A 95 -5.64 14.13 -0.85
CA ALA A 95 -6.34 15.38 -1.13
C ALA A 95 -5.93 16.53 -0.18
N THR A 96 -5.45 16.21 1.03
CA THR A 96 -5.06 17.21 2.04
C THR A 96 -3.53 17.42 2.10
N GLY A 97 -2.75 16.65 1.33
CA GLY A 97 -1.29 16.68 1.38
C GLY A 97 -0.70 16.18 2.70
N GLN A 98 -1.49 15.49 3.53
CA GLN A 98 -1.05 14.98 4.82
C GLN A 98 -0.36 13.62 4.69
N THR A 99 0.61 13.39 5.57
CA THR A 99 1.17 12.06 5.85
C THR A 99 0.77 11.66 7.26
N PHE A 100 0.32 10.44 7.43
CA PHE A 100 0.07 9.80 8.71
C PHE A 100 1.08 8.68 8.92
N VAL A 101 1.68 8.63 10.11
CA VAL A 101 2.54 7.51 10.53
C VAL A 101 1.82 6.77 11.64
N PHE A 102 1.42 5.55 11.39
CA PHE A 102 0.76 4.71 12.38
C PHE A 102 1.79 3.88 13.12
N ASP A 103 1.59 3.70 14.43
CA ASP A 103 2.28 2.70 15.25
C ASP A 103 1.35 1.48 15.38
N LEU A 104 1.81 0.35 14.87
CA LEU A 104 1.07 -0.90 14.74
C LEU A 104 1.67 -2.03 15.59
N GLY A 105 2.55 -1.69 16.52
CA GLY A 105 3.15 -2.67 17.44
C GLY A 105 2.13 -3.43 18.26
N ASP A 106 1.01 -2.79 18.64
CA ASP A 106 -0.18 -3.45 19.18
C ASP A 106 -1.34 -3.33 18.20
N ALA A 107 -1.64 -4.41 17.50
CA ALA A 107 -2.70 -4.43 16.49
C ALA A 107 -4.12 -4.24 17.07
N ALA A 108 -4.33 -4.48 18.35
CA ALA A 108 -5.60 -4.23 19.02
C ALA A 108 -5.76 -2.76 19.42
N HIS A 109 -4.66 -2.04 19.60
CA HIS A 109 -4.63 -0.63 19.99
C HIS A 109 -3.69 0.20 19.07
N PRO A 110 -3.91 0.17 17.75
CA PRO A 110 -3.12 0.95 16.81
C PRO A 110 -3.31 2.44 17.07
N ARG A 111 -2.29 3.25 16.80
CA ARG A 111 -2.35 4.70 17.05
C ARG A 111 -1.60 5.50 16.00
N ILE A 112 -1.92 6.78 15.89
CA ILE A 112 -1.14 7.72 15.10
C ILE A 112 0.10 8.10 15.90
N ALA A 113 1.28 7.79 15.38
CA ALA A 113 2.57 8.14 15.97
C ALA A 113 3.04 9.53 15.55
N ALA A 114 2.75 9.91 14.28
CA ALA A 114 3.06 11.23 13.76
C ALA A 114 2.08 11.61 12.64
N GLN A 115 1.93 12.90 12.42
CA GLN A 115 1.22 13.49 11.30
C GLN A 115 1.96 14.74 10.85
N PHE A 116 2.12 14.92 9.55
CA PHE A 116 2.72 16.12 8.99
C PHE A 116 2.18 16.39 7.58
N GLY A 117 2.27 17.64 7.13
CA GLY A 117 1.91 18.09 5.79
C GLY A 117 3.16 18.35 4.95
N ASP A 118 3.32 19.59 4.49
CA ASP A 118 4.43 20.01 3.66
C ASP A 118 5.79 19.81 4.35
N VAL A 119 6.78 19.36 3.58
CA VAL A 119 8.15 19.14 4.03
C VAL A 119 9.11 19.89 3.11
N ASP A 120 9.84 20.85 3.62
CA ASP A 120 10.82 21.67 2.86
C ASP A 120 10.23 22.28 1.57
N GLY A 121 8.94 22.64 1.61
CA GLY A 121 8.20 23.15 0.47
C GLY A 121 7.67 22.08 -0.48
N PHE A 122 7.97 20.78 -0.27
CA PHE A 122 7.35 19.68 -0.98
C PHE A 122 5.97 19.38 -0.39
N THR A 123 4.99 19.15 -1.26
CA THR A 123 3.60 18.92 -0.89
C THR A 123 3.00 17.75 -1.67
N HIS A 124 1.90 17.19 -1.15
CA HIS A 124 1.21 16.03 -1.71
C HIS A 124 2.12 14.79 -1.81
N PRO A 125 2.51 14.21 -0.65
CA PRO A 125 3.26 12.97 -0.60
C PRO A 125 2.46 11.84 -1.27
N HIS A 126 3.15 10.93 -1.98
CA HIS A 126 2.43 9.88 -2.70
C HIS A 126 2.87 8.47 -2.31
N SER A 127 4.11 8.09 -2.50
CA SER A 127 4.61 6.74 -2.20
C SER A 127 5.72 6.77 -1.16
N PHE A 128 5.82 5.71 -0.37
CA PHE A 128 6.77 5.56 0.72
C PHE A 128 7.53 4.24 0.57
N LEU A 129 8.86 4.28 0.67
CA LEU A 129 9.74 3.12 0.51
C LEU A 129 10.77 3.10 1.63
N ARG A 130 10.92 1.97 2.31
CA ARG A 130 11.98 1.79 3.29
C ARG A 130 13.34 1.68 2.62
N LEU A 131 14.28 2.47 3.13
CA LEU A 131 15.69 2.37 2.78
C LEU A 131 16.41 1.39 3.70
N PRO A 132 17.54 0.81 3.25
CA PRO A 132 18.47 0.17 4.17
C PRO A 132 18.85 1.15 5.29
N GLY A 133 18.69 0.73 6.54
CA GLY A 133 18.93 1.60 7.71
C GLY A 133 17.67 2.22 8.32
N GLY A 134 16.48 1.95 7.76
CA GLY A 134 15.17 2.24 8.38
C GLY A 134 14.59 3.60 8.04
N HIS A 135 15.31 4.47 7.33
CA HIS A 135 14.72 5.69 6.77
C HIS A 135 13.65 5.39 5.71
N VAL A 136 12.86 6.39 5.37
CA VAL A 136 11.80 6.31 4.37
C VAL A 136 12.08 7.28 3.25
N LEU A 137 12.15 6.80 2.01
CA LEU A 137 12.16 7.64 0.84
C LEU A 137 10.71 7.86 0.40
N ALA A 138 10.29 9.12 0.40
CA ALA A 138 8.95 9.53 -0.01
C ALA A 138 9.01 10.29 -1.34
N THR A 139 8.04 10.02 -2.22
CA THR A 139 7.79 10.85 -3.39
C THR A 139 6.79 11.94 -3.04
N PHE A 140 6.99 13.12 -3.58
CA PHE A 140 6.07 14.25 -3.47
C PHE A 140 5.67 14.73 -4.86
N GLN A 141 4.37 14.90 -5.08
CA GLN A 141 3.84 15.30 -6.39
C GLN A 141 4.31 16.69 -6.80
N MET A 142 4.34 17.62 -5.87
CA MET A 142 4.55 19.03 -6.14
C MET A 142 5.52 19.66 -5.14
N ARG A 143 6.02 20.84 -5.52
CA ARG A 143 6.82 21.71 -4.67
C ARG A 143 6.41 23.17 -4.85
N HIS A 144 6.33 23.89 -3.75
CA HIS A 144 6.20 25.35 -3.75
C HIS A 144 7.53 25.99 -4.07
N GLU A 145 7.64 26.69 -5.20
CA GLU A 145 8.86 27.37 -5.63
C GLU A 145 8.55 28.58 -6.51
N GLY A 146 9.19 29.73 -6.21
CA GLY A 146 9.06 30.93 -7.04
C GLY A 146 7.63 31.50 -7.13
N GLY A 147 6.80 31.30 -6.10
CA GLY A 147 5.40 31.75 -6.05
C GLY A 147 4.43 30.88 -6.85
N GLY A 148 4.83 29.69 -7.30
CA GLY A 148 3.98 28.74 -8.01
C GLY A 148 4.26 27.29 -7.65
N MET A 149 3.52 26.38 -8.26
CA MET A 149 3.74 24.94 -8.14
C MET A 149 4.74 24.48 -9.20
N ARG A 150 5.67 23.63 -8.81
CA ARG A 150 6.69 23.00 -9.64
C ARG A 150 6.66 21.49 -9.48
N PRO A 151 7.33 20.72 -10.35
CA PRO A 151 7.54 19.31 -10.12
C PRO A 151 8.07 19.05 -8.71
N GLY A 152 7.48 18.11 -8.01
CA GLY A 152 7.89 17.72 -6.65
C GLY A 152 9.26 17.09 -6.63
N GLY A 153 9.38 15.90 -6.04
CA GLY A 153 10.67 15.23 -5.98
C GLY A 153 10.72 14.13 -4.93
N LEU A 154 11.90 13.93 -4.41
CA LEU A 154 12.21 12.93 -3.41
C LEU A 154 12.56 13.60 -2.07
N VAL A 155 12.00 13.07 -0.99
CA VAL A 155 12.35 13.45 0.39
C VAL A 155 12.68 12.20 1.17
N GLU A 156 13.85 12.16 1.79
CA GLU A 156 14.21 11.15 2.76
C GLU A 156 13.78 11.60 4.14
N LEU A 157 13.07 10.73 4.85
CA LEU A 157 12.52 10.94 6.18
C LEU A 157 13.10 9.92 7.16
N THR A 158 13.20 10.29 8.44
CA THR A 158 13.41 9.29 9.50
C THR A 158 12.17 8.40 9.66
N ALA A 159 12.28 7.32 10.42
CA ALA A 159 11.14 6.47 10.77
C ALA A 159 10.01 7.22 11.53
N GLU A 160 10.33 8.38 12.14
CA GLU A 160 9.37 9.27 12.81
C GLU A 160 8.79 10.36 11.89
N GLY A 161 9.16 10.37 10.59
CA GLY A 161 8.66 11.33 9.60
C GLY A 161 9.40 12.68 9.60
N ARG A 162 10.59 12.79 10.22
CA ARG A 162 11.40 14.01 10.17
C ARG A 162 12.24 14.04 8.90
N PRO A 163 12.33 15.20 8.20
CA PRO A 163 13.13 15.30 6.99
C PRO A 163 14.64 15.14 7.30
N VAL A 164 15.33 14.45 6.41
CA VAL A 164 16.79 14.23 6.42
C VAL A 164 17.43 14.99 5.27
N ARG A 165 16.92 14.79 4.06
CA ARG A 165 17.35 15.48 2.84
C ARG A 165 16.25 15.42 1.79
N SER A 166 16.31 16.32 0.82
CA SER A 166 15.34 16.39 -0.27
C SER A 166 16.00 16.83 -1.58
N ARG A 167 15.38 16.47 -2.71
CA ARG A 167 15.77 16.96 -4.04
C ARG A 167 14.55 17.13 -4.94
N SER A 168 14.53 18.24 -5.67
CA SER A 168 13.51 18.53 -6.66
C SER A 168 13.70 17.71 -7.92
N ALA A 169 12.58 17.28 -8.50
CA ALA A 169 12.50 16.65 -9.81
C ALA A 169 12.61 17.65 -10.97
N ASN A 170 12.61 18.94 -10.66
CA ASN A 170 12.66 19.98 -11.69
C ASN A 170 14.00 19.93 -12.46
N ALA A 171 13.92 19.84 -13.78
CA ALA A 171 15.07 19.76 -14.68
C ALA A 171 14.85 20.66 -15.88
N PRO A 172 15.92 21.13 -16.56
CA PRO A 172 15.79 21.89 -17.78
C PRO A 172 14.98 21.14 -18.84
N GLY A 173 13.97 21.79 -19.42
CA GLY A 173 13.11 21.21 -20.44
C GLY A 173 11.99 20.27 -19.90
N LEU A 174 11.92 20.06 -18.58
CA LEU A 174 10.79 19.34 -17.99
C LEU A 174 9.56 20.25 -17.93
N ASP A 175 8.39 19.69 -18.28
CA ASP A 175 7.12 20.39 -18.10
C ASP A 175 6.88 20.67 -16.60
N THR A 176 6.57 21.92 -16.29
CA THR A 176 6.29 22.35 -14.91
C THR A 176 5.06 21.70 -14.30
N ALA A 177 4.18 21.11 -15.11
CA ALA A 177 3.04 20.30 -14.69
C ALA A 177 3.42 18.83 -14.38
N THR A 178 4.67 18.41 -14.58
CA THR A 178 5.13 17.05 -14.23
C THR A 178 4.99 16.82 -12.73
N ARG A 179 4.47 15.67 -12.36
CA ARG A 179 4.23 15.26 -10.96
C ARG A 179 4.95 13.94 -10.66
N VAL A 180 5.78 13.91 -9.62
CA VAL A 180 6.45 12.66 -9.20
C VAL A 180 5.43 11.76 -8.51
N TYR A 181 5.31 10.52 -8.99
CA TYR A 181 4.27 9.60 -8.53
C TYR A 181 4.81 8.53 -7.58
N SER A 182 5.57 7.58 -8.08
CA SER A 182 6.10 6.45 -7.29
C SER A 182 7.59 6.28 -7.50
N ALA A 183 8.21 5.40 -6.73
CA ALA A 183 9.63 5.13 -6.81
C ALA A 183 9.96 3.64 -6.68
N GLY A 184 11.09 3.22 -7.26
CA GLY A 184 11.76 1.96 -7.01
C GLY A 184 13.20 2.22 -6.62
N VAL A 185 13.64 1.67 -5.48
CA VAL A 185 14.98 1.86 -4.95
C VAL A 185 15.86 0.67 -5.30
N VAL A 186 17.00 0.91 -5.96
CA VAL A 186 17.95 -0.10 -6.44
C VAL A 186 19.31 0.12 -5.76
N PRO A 187 19.49 -0.28 -4.49
CA PRO A 187 20.71 0.01 -3.74
C PRO A 187 21.97 -0.59 -4.37
N ALA A 188 21.83 -1.77 -4.99
CA ALA A 188 22.95 -2.46 -5.66
C ALA A 188 23.55 -1.67 -6.83
N LEU A 189 22.79 -0.70 -7.38
CA LEU A 189 23.23 0.19 -8.46
C LEU A 189 23.44 1.62 -8.00
N ASP A 190 23.13 1.94 -6.75
CA ASP A 190 23.02 3.33 -6.26
C ASP A 190 22.02 4.15 -7.07
N ARG A 191 20.85 3.59 -7.36
CA ARG A 191 19.81 4.21 -8.19
C ARG A 191 18.44 4.24 -7.53
N VAL A 192 17.66 5.24 -7.94
CA VAL A 192 16.21 5.31 -7.74
C VAL A 192 15.57 5.58 -9.09
N VAL A 193 14.50 4.88 -9.41
CA VAL A 193 13.66 5.13 -10.58
C VAL A 193 12.34 5.71 -10.11
N THR A 194 11.97 6.90 -10.59
CA THR A 194 10.65 7.50 -10.29
C THR A 194 9.79 7.60 -11.53
N THR A 195 8.49 7.52 -11.31
CA THR A 195 7.43 7.74 -12.29
C THR A 195 6.80 9.13 -12.11
N THR A 196 6.03 9.58 -13.12
CA THR A 196 5.63 10.99 -13.18
C THR A 196 4.14 11.20 -13.53
N THR A 197 3.26 10.41 -12.97
CA THR A 197 1.82 10.58 -13.20
C THR A 197 1.23 11.66 -12.31
N ASP A 198 0.52 12.60 -12.93
CA ASP A 198 -0.25 13.62 -12.25
C ASP A 198 -1.59 13.05 -11.77
N MET A 199 -1.80 13.10 -10.46
CA MET A 199 -3.05 12.66 -9.82
C MET A 199 -4.08 13.78 -9.65
N HIS A 200 -3.70 15.02 -9.97
CA HIS A 200 -4.59 16.19 -9.91
C HIS A 200 -5.28 16.49 -11.23
N GLY A 201 -4.85 15.83 -12.32
CA GLY A 201 -5.43 15.97 -13.65
C GLY A 201 -5.07 17.26 -14.38
N GLU A 202 -4.02 17.96 -13.92
CA GLU A 202 -3.54 19.23 -14.52
C GLU A 202 -2.61 18.99 -15.71
N SER A 203 -1.94 17.84 -15.75
CA SER A 203 -1.00 17.47 -16.79
C SER A 203 -1.60 16.42 -17.72
N PRO A 204 -1.37 16.52 -19.03
CA PRO A 204 -1.62 15.40 -19.91
C PRO A 204 -0.78 14.20 -19.49
N ALA A 205 -1.23 13.01 -19.86
CA ALA A 205 -0.62 11.76 -19.47
C ALA A 205 0.89 11.74 -19.71
N SER A 206 1.67 11.87 -18.63
CA SER A 206 3.12 11.82 -18.69
C SER A 206 3.60 10.45 -19.14
N ARG A 207 4.67 10.40 -19.92
CA ARG A 207 5.39 9.19 -20.36
C ARG A 207 6.78 9.12 -19.76
N GLN A 208 7.09 10.01 -18.84
CA GLN A 208 8.46 10.19 -18.35
C GLN A 208 8.73 9.35 -17.12
N LEU A 209 9.97 8.95 -17.02
CA LEU A 209 10.60 8.40 -15.83
C LEU A 209 11.82 9.24 -15.49
N GLN A 210 12.20 9.25 -14.22
CA GLN A 210 13.43 9.88 -13.79
C GLN A 210 14.31 8.88 -13.07
N VAL A 211 15.61 8.92 -13.37
CA VAL A 211 16.65 8.11 -12.75
C VAL A 211 17.50 9.00 -11.88
N TRP A 212 17.67 8.61 -10.62
CA TRP A 212 18.38 9.38 -9.60
C TRP A 212 19.54 8.55 -9.03
N ARG A 213 20.54 9.21 -8.49
CA ARG A 213 21.54 8.59 -7.64
C ARG A 213 20.97 8.49 -6.21
N LEU A 214 20.96 7.29 -5.64
CA LEU A 214 20.39 7.06 -4.30
C LEU A 214 21.22 7.75 -3.20
N SER A 215 22.55 7.72 -3.31
CA SER A 215 23.46 8.19 -2.26
C SER A 215 23.34 9.69 -1.96
N ASP A 216 22.98 10.53 -2.93
CA ASP A 216 22.85 12.00 -2.77
C ASP A 216 21.55 12.58 -3.33
N LEU A 217 20.65 11.71 -3.83
CA LEU A 217 19.40 12.06 -4.52
C LEU A 217 19.60 12.96 -5.75
N ALA A 218 20.77 12.97 -6.37
CA ALA A 218 20.99 13.72 -7.58
C ALA A 218 20.16 13.15 -8.75
N LEU A 219 19.37 14.00 -9.41
CA LEU A 219 18.68 13.62 -10.63
C LEU A 219 19.71 13.44 -11.76
N LEU A 220 19.78 12.24 -12.33
CA LEU A 220 20.74 11.90 -13.37
C LEU A 220 20.10 12.00 -14.76
N HIS A 221 18.93 11.39 -14.95
CA HIS A 221 18.28 11.32 -16.26
C HIS A 221 16.77 11.52 -16.14
N THR A 222 16.21 12.14 -17.17
CA THR A 222 14.77 12.11 -17.45
C THR A 222 14.60 11.43 -18.80
N ILE A 223 13.87 10.33 -18.84
CA ILE A 223 13.67 9.50 -20.04
C ILE A 223 12.20 9.43 -20.40
N THR A 224 11.90 9.28 -21.69
CA THR A 224 10.53 9.11 -22.18
C THR A 224 10.35 7.67 -22.63
N LEU A 225 9.32 6.99 -22.13
CA LEU A 225 8.97 5.65 -22.58
C LEU A 225 8.41 5.67 -24.00
N PRO A 226 8.83 4.72 -24.85
CA PRO A 226 8.26 4.56 -26.19
C PRO A 226 6.87 3.92 -26.12
N ASP A 227 5.99 4.26 -27.05
CA ASP A 227 4.75 3.50 -27.25
C ASP A 227 5.04 2.14 -27.91
N GLY A 228 4.15 1.19 -27.68
CA GLY A 228 4.09 -0.06 -28.41
C GLY A 228 3.28 0.06 -29.70
N ALA A 229 2.94 -1.08 -30.29
CA ALA A 229 2.25 -1.15 -31.57
C ALA A 229 0.80 -0.61 -31.55
N GLU A 230 0.13 -0.67 -30.39
CA GLU A 230 -1.24 -0.17 -30.24
C GLU A 230 -1.30 1.33 -29.93
N GLY A 231 -0.18 1.91 -29.54
CA GLY A 231 -0.04 3.33 -29.16
C GLY A 231 -0.63 3.65 -27.78
N GLY A 232 0.07 4.49 -27.01
CA GLY A 232 -0.37 4.99 -25.71
C GLY A 232 -0.09 4.08 -24.53
N GLU A 233 0.58 2.95 -24.68
CA GLU A 233 0.97 2.04 -23.58
C GLU A 233 1.92 2.71 -22.58
N SER A 234 2.68 3.69 -23.03
CA SER A 234 3.65 4.45 -22.23
C SER A 234 3.02 5.50 -21.31
N MET A 235 1.73 5.81 -21.50
CA MET A 235 1.09 6.93 -20.82
C MET A 235 0.78 6.62 -19.36
N MET A 236 0.90 7.66 -18.53
CA MET A 236 0.65 7.59 -17.08
C MET A 236 1.54 6.53 -16.40
N THR A 237 2.85 6.80 -16.38
CA THR A 237 3.84 5.93 -15.73
C THR A 237 3.47 5.74 -14.25
N ALA A 238 3.38 4.48 -13.79
CA ALA A 238 2.79 4.17 -12.49
C ALA A 238 3.81 3.64 -11.48
N GLU A 239 4.06 2.33 -11.47
CA GLU A 239 4.79 1.70 -10.37
C GLU A 239 6.08 1.03 -10.86
N PRO A 240 7.25 1.50 -10.44
CA PRO A 240 8.48 0.76 -10.60
C PRO A 240 8.55 -0.35 -9.54
N ARG A 241 8.94 -1.55 -9.94
CA ARG A 241 9.23 -2.67 -9.05
C ARG A 241 10.61 -3.22 -9.33
N VAL A 242 11.42 -3.25 -8.30
CA VAL A 242 12.72 -3.93 -8.32
C VAL A 242 12.48 -5.41 -8.14
N LEU A 243 13.08 -6.23 -9.00
CA LEU A 243 12.96 -7.67 -8.91
C LEU A 243 13.83 -8.23 -7.78
N ASP A 244 13.65 -9.52 -7.45
CA ASP A 244 14.35 -10.17 -6.34
C ASP A 244 15.89 -10.28 -6.56
N ASP A 245 16.39 -10.02 -7.79
CA ASP A 245 17.82 -9.87 -8.07
C ASP A 245 18.41 -8.55 -7.54
N GLY A 246 17.57 -7.63 -7.07
CA GLY A 246 17.94 -6.34 -6.53
C GLY A 246 18.51 -5.34 -7.56
N ARG A 247 18.40 -5.61 -8.85
CA ARG A 247 18.99 -4.81 -9.95
C ARG A 247 18.03 -4.52 -11.09
N THR A 248 17.24 -5.50 -11.50
CA THR A 248 16.28 -5.40 -12.59
C THR A 248 15.04 -4.63 -12.13
N VAL A 249 14.56 -3.71 -12.95
CA VAL A 249 13.37 -2.91 -12.65
C VAL A 249 12.35 -3.09 -13.78
N LEU A 250 11.13 -3.45 -13.39
CA LEU A 250 9.95 -3.38 -14.25
C LEU A 250 9.11 -2.16 -13.86
N VAL A 251 8.60 -1.44 -14.84
CA VAL A 251 7.74 -0.27 -14.62
C VAL A 251 6.41 -0.51 -15.30
N SER A 252 5.31 -0.46 -14.52
CA SER A 252 3.96 -0.47 -15.06
C SER A 252 3.51 0.94 -15.45
N THR A 253 2.51 1.01 -16.33
CA THR A 253 1.78 2.24 -16.61
C THR A 253 0.30 2.06 -16.33
N PHE A 254 -0.41 3.11 -15.98
CA PHE A 254 -1.87 3.07 -15.86
C PHE A 254 -2.56 2.78 -17.20
N SER A 255 -1.85 3.05 -18.31
CA SER A 255 -2.26 2.67 -19.66
C SER A 255 -1.88 1.22 -20.01
N CYS A 256 -1.62 0.39 -19.01
CA CYS A 256 -1.48 -1.06 -19.11
C CYS A 256 -0.25 -1.54 -19.90
N GLY A 257 0.80 -0.72 -20.02
CA GLY A 257 2.11 -1.15 -20.47
C GLY A 257 2.96 -1.67 -19.33
N LEU A 258 3.85 -2.62 -19.61
CA LEU A 258 4.91 -3.11 -18.71
C LEU A 258 6.26 -2.93 -19.40
N TYR A 259 7.16 -2.20 -18.77
CA TYR A 259 8.45 -1.82 -19.32
C TYR A 259 9.59 -2.38 -18.51
N LEU A 260 10.57 -2.99 -19.18
CA LEU A 260 11.85 -3.36 -18.60
C LEU A 260 12.79 -2.16 -18.70
N MET A 261 13.39 -1.78 -17.58
CA MET A 261 14.43 -0.75 -17.55
C MET A 261 15.77 -1.34 -17.92
N GLU A 262 16.46 -0.73 -18.86
CA GLU A 262 17.77 -1.13 -19.36
C GLU A 262 18.79 -0.01 -19.08
N GLY A 263 20.06 -0.37 -18.86
CA GLY A 263 21.17 0.59 -18.72
C GLY A 263 21.09 1.50 -17.50
N LEU A 264 20.45 1.09 -16.40
CA LEU A 264 20.29 1.91 -15.19
C LEU A 264 21.63 2.28 -14.52
N ASP A 265 22.68 1.53 -14.73
CA ASP A 265 24.03 1.77 -14.23
C ASP A 265 24.91 2.57 -15.19
N GLY A 266 24.44 2.80 -16.42
CA GLY A 266 25.15 3.55 -17.47
C GLY A 266 24.64 4.98 -17.68
N ASP A 267 25.12 5.59 -18.76
CA ASP A 267 24.84 6.98 -19.12
C ASP A 267 23.58 7.14 -20.00
N ALA A 268 22.97 6.06 -20.47
CA ALA A 268 21.82 6.06 -21.37
C ALA A 268 20.74 5.06 -20.96
N PRO A 269 20.12 5.25 -19.78
CA PRO A 269 19.01 4.37 -19.37
C PRO A 269 17.83 4.52 -20.31
N ALA A 270 17.14 3.40 -20.57
CA ALA A 270 15.97 3.33 -21.42
C ALA A 270 14.90 2.39 -20.85
N GLY A 271 13.66 2.56 -21.28
CA GLY A 271 12.59 1.62 -21.01
C GLY A 271 12.15 0.92 -22.28
N ARG A 272 12.07 -0.40 -22.24
CA ARG A 272 11.57 -1.23 -23.36
C ARG A 272 10.24 -1.88 -22.97
N LEU A 273 9.20 -1.70 -23.79
CA LEU A 273 7.92 -2.39 -23.62
C LEU A 273 8.12 -3.91 -23.75
N VAL A 274 7.72 -4.66 -22.73
CA VAL A 274 7.87 -6.14 -22.69
C VAL A 274 6.53 -6.85 -22.61
N ALA A 275 5.46 -6.18 -22.14
CA ALA A 275 4.10 -6.68 -22.17
C ALA A 275 3.10 -5.52 -22.17
N SER A 276 1.88 -5.78 -22.63
CA SER A 276 0.76 -4.86 -22.50
C SER A 276 -0.54 -5.65 -22.23
N PHE A 277 -1.52 -4.96 -21.64
CA PHE A 277 -2.82 -5.55 -21.34
C PHE A 277 -3.92 -4.73 -22.00
N PRO A 278 -5.10 -5.33 -22.25
CA PRO A 278 -6.24 -4.60 -22.78
C PRO A 278 -6.65 -3.43 -21.89
N ARG A 279 -7.04 -2.35 -22.54
CA ARG A 279 -7.52 -1.12 -21.92
C ARG A 279 -9.04 -1.02 -22.02
N LYS A 280 -9.66 -0.51 -20.97
CA LYS A 280 -11.07 -0.15 -20.95
C LYS A 280 -11.18 1.32 -20.52
N PRO A 281 -12.01 2.14 -21.18
CA PRO A 281 -12.17 3.54 -20.80
C PRO A 281 -12.44 3.72 -19.30
N LYS A 282 -11.77 4.69 -18.69
CA LYS A 282 -11.87 5.02 -17.25
C LYS A 282 -11.44 3.89 -16.29
N THR A 283 -10.67 2.92 -16.77
CA THR A 283 -10.03 1.92 -15.92
C THR A 283 -8.53 1.92 -16.19
N TYR A 284 -7.74 1.67 -15.14
CA TYR A 284 -6.31 1.82 -15.16
C TYR A 284 -5.66 0.58 -14.59
N CYS A 285 -4.73 -0.03 -15.33
CA CYS A 285 -3.87 -1.06 -14.75
C CYS A 285 -3.06 -0.42 -13.63
N ALA A 286 -3.03 -1.07 -12.47
CA ALA A 286 -2.49 -0.41 -11.30
C ALA A 286 -1.53 -1.34 -10.55
N ILE A 287 -1.40 -1.09 -9.30
CA ILE A 287 -0.35 -1.44 -8.37
C ILE A 287 0.07 -2.91 -8.48
N PRO A 288 1.32 -3.19 -8.89
CA PRO A 288 1.85 -4.54 -8.96
C PRO A 288 2.60 -4.94 -7.68
N VAL A 289 2.81 -6.25 -7.52
CA VAL A 289 3.76 -6.83 -6.56
C VAL A 289 4.64 -7.88 -7.24
N VAL A 290 5.84 -8.09 -6.71
CA VAL A 290 6.79 -9.10 -7.16
C VAL A 290 6.92 -10.20 -6.11
N ALA A 291 6.90 -11.45 -6.55
CA ALA A 291 7.04 -12.61 -5.69
C ALA A 291 7.94 -13.67 -6.37
N GLY A 292 9.24 -13.67 -6.06
CA GLY A 292 10.19 -14.51 -6.76
C GLY A 292 10.28 -14.12 -8.24
N HIS A 293 10.07 -15.08 -9.11
CA HIS A 293 10.02 -14.87 -10.55
C HIS A 293 8.59 -14.63 -11.09
N TYR A 294 7.70 -14.11 -10.25
CA TYR A 294 6.34 -13.74 -10.65
C TYR A 294 6.07 -12.25 -10.42
N TYR A 295 5.38 -11.67 -11.39
CA TYR A 295 4.89 -10.30 -11.35
C TYR A 295 3.36 -10.33 -11.37
N LEU A 296 2.75 -9.89 -10.29
CA LEU A 296 1.30 -9.83 -10.14
C LEU A 296 0.83 -8.40 -10.38
N VAL A 297 -0.20 -8.24 -11.20
CA VAL A 297 -0.74 -6.92 -11.55
C VAL A 297 -2.25 -6.94 -11.68
N THR A 298 -2.90 -5.84 -11.33
CA THR A 298 -4.34 -5.68 -11.55
C THR A 298 -4.60 -5.26 -12.99
N VAL A 299 -5.55 -5.94 -13.64
CA VAL A 299 -6.00 -5.66 -15.01
C VAL A 299 -7.52 -5.44 -15.00
N PRO A 300 -7.98 -4.21 -14.74
CA PRO A 300 -9.41 -3.90 -14.57
C PRO A 300 -10.27 -4.18 -15.81
N ALA A 301 -9.69 -4.12 -17.00
CA ALA A 301 -10.42 -4.48 -18.23
C ALA A 301 -10.93 -5.93 -18.21
N TRP A 302 -10.28 -6.79 -17.46
CA TRP A 302 -10.65 -8.20 -17.23
C TRP A 302 -11.31 -8.44 -15.88
N SER A 303 -11.49 -7.40 -15.04
CA SER A 303 -11.86 -7.54 -13.62
C SER A 303 -10.99 -8.57 -12.93
N ALA A 304 -9.67 -8.52 -13.12
CA ALA A 304 -8.77 -9.60 -12.73
C ALA A 304 -7.45 -9.12 -12.12
N VAL A 305 -6.86 -10.00 -11.33
CA VAL A 305 -5.44 -9.99 -10.99
C VAL A 305 -4.74 -11.03 -11.86
N VAL A 306 -3.67 -10.63 -12.52
CA VAL A 306 -2.88 -11.47 -13.44
C VAL A 306 -1.53 -11.76 -12.80
N SER A 307 -1.05 -12.99 -12.92
CA SER A 307 0.30 -13.40 -12.57
C SER A 307 1.09 -13.70 -13.85
N LEU A 308 2.21 -13.03 -14.00
CA LEU A 308 3.16 -13.26 -15.10
C LEU A 308 4.39 -13.98 -14.55
N ASP A 309 4.86 -15.00 -15.25
CA ASP A 309 6.21 -15.53 -15.08
C ASP A 309 7.20 -14.55 -15.74
N ILE A 310 8.09 -14.03 -14.93
CA ILE A 310 9.17 -13.10 -15.29
C ILE A 310 10.56 -13.73 -15.08
N SER A 311 10.69 -15.06 -15.18
CA SER A 311 12.00 -15.73 -15.20
C SER A 311 12.89 -15.17 -16.30
N ASP A 312 12.29 -14.76 -17.42
CA ASP A 312 12.87 -13.86 -18.41
C ASP A 312 12.07 -12.54 -18.36
N PRO A 313 12.57 -11.48 -17.70
CA PRO A 313 11.85 -10.21 -17.62
C PRO A 313 11.72 -9.50 -18.96
N ALA A 314 12.46 -9.94 -19.98
CA ALA A 314 12.35 -9.43 -21.35
C ALA A 314 11.19 -10.06 -22.13
N ALA A 315 10.64 -11.19 -21.66
CA ALA A 315 9.56 -11.92 -22.30
C ALA A 315 8.56 -12.49 -21.24
N PRO A 316 7.88 -11.62 -20.46
CA PRO A 316 6.91 -12.04 -19.46
C PRO A 316 5.80 -12.90 -20.04
N ARG A 317 5.36 -13.95 -19.32
CA ARG A 317 4.29 -14.85 -19.76
C ARG A 317 3.20 -14.99 -18.72
N GLU A 318 1.95 -14.84 -19.12
CA GLU A 318 0.81 -15.07 -18.23
C GLU A 318 0.76 -16.56 -17.82
N VAL A 319 0.72 -16.81 -16.50
CA VAL A 319 0.61 -18.17 -15.93
C VAL A 319 -0.69 -18.34 -15.14
N SER A 320 -1.29 -17.26 -14.68
CA SER A 320 -2.55 -17.31 -13.94
C SER A 320 -3.33 -16.02 -14.08
N ARG A 321 -4.64 -16.13 -14.11
CA ARG A 321 -5.59 -15.01 -14.07
C ARG A 321 -6.68 -15.33 -13.07
N LEU A 322 -6.76 -14.54 -12.01
CA LEU A 322 -7.87 -14.58 -11.06
C LEU A 322 -8.91 -13.55 -11.46
N THR A 323 -9.99 -13.97 -12.08
CA THR A 323 -11.15 -13.11 -12.36
C THR A 323 -11.96 -12.94 -11.09
N LEU A 324 -12.28 -11.70 -10.77
CA LEU A 324 -13.16 -11.29 -9.66
C LEU A 324 -14.62 -11.19 -10.15
N GLY A 325 -15.46 -10.46 -9.44
CA GLY A 325 -16.86 -10.30 -9.84
C GLY A 325 -17.05 -9.38 -11.06
N PRO A 326 -18.18 -9.52 -11.76
CA PRO A 326 -18.53 -8.60 -12.83
C PRO A 326 -18.59 -7.15 -12.34
N GLY A 327 -17.94 -6.23 -13.06
CA GLY A 327 -17.88 -4.81 -12.68
C GLY A 327 -16.85 -4.48 -11.58
N ASP A 328 -16.16 -5.47 -11.03
CA ASP A 328 -15.02 -5.23 -10.14
C ASP A 328 -13.88 -4.57 -10.92
N VAL A 329 -13.30 -3.55 -10.29
CA VAL A 329 -12.15 -2.79 -10.81
C VAL A 329 -11.02 -2.92 -9.81
N PRO A 330 -10.28 -4.05 -9.81
CA PRO A 330 -9.15 -4.22 -8.90
C PRO A 330 -8.10 -3.14 -9.16
N HIS A 331 -7.55 -2.57 -8.08
CA HIS A 331 -6.64 -1.44 -8.18
C HIS A 331 -5.39 -1.62 -7.34
N TRP A 332 -5.52 -1.78 -6.03
CA TRP A 332 -4.39 -1.98 -5.13
C TRP A 332 -4.24 -3.45 -4.78
N ILE A 333 -3.00 -3.94 -4.83
CA ILE A 333 -2.62 -5.23 -4.25
C ILE A 333 -1.39 -5.07 -3.36
N SER A 334 -1.36 -5.83 -2.27
CA SER A 334 -0.16 -6.06 -1.48
C SER A 334 -0.09 -7.52 -1.04
N MET A 335 1.10 -7.96 -0.64
CA MET A 335 1.38 -9.37 -0.41
C MET A 335 1.79 -9.61 1.04
N SER A 336 1.37 -10.75 1.61
CA SER A 336 1.83 -11.20 2.92
C SER A 336 3.34 -11.44 2.92
N GLU A 337 3.98 -11.36 4.09
CA GLU A 337 5.42 -11.53 4.24
C GLU A 337 5.91 -12.90 3.72
N ASP A 338 5.12 -13.95 3.94
CA ASP A 338 5.39 -15.31 3.46
C ASP A 338 5.11 -15.50 1.96
N ARG A 339 4.66 -14.44 1.28
CA ARG A 339 4.33 -14.42 -0.16
C ARG A 339 3.28 -15.45 -0.59
N ARG A 340 2.35 -15.82 0.30
CA ARG A 340 1.30 -16.81 0.01
C ARG A 340 -0.09 -16.21 -0.16
N ARG A 341 -0.28 -14.96 0.24
CA ARG A 341 -1.56 -14.26 0.17
C ARG A 341 -1.42 -12.87 -0.42
N VAL A 342 -2.40 -12.48 -1.20
CA VAL A 342 -2.49 -11.17 -1.86
C VAL A 342 -3.82 -10.56 -1.47
N VAL A 343 -3.81 -9.40 -0.81
CA VAL A 343 -5.01 -8.61 -0.61
C VAL A 343 -5.30 -7.79 -1.86
N VAL A 344 -6.57 -7.66 -2.21
CA VAL A 344 -7.03 -6.87 -3.35
C VAL A 344 -8.10 -5.89 -2.88
N THR A 345 -7.90 -4.61 -3.14
CA THR A 345 -8.89 -3.55 -3.02
C THR A 345 -9.12 -2.88 -4.38
N GLY A 346 -10.17 -2.08 -4.54
CA GLY A 346 -10.43 -1.47 -5.83
C GLY A 346 -11.67 -0.60 -5.86
N TYR A 347 -12.16 -0.41 -7.07
CA TYR A 347 -13.29 0.46 -7.42
C TYR A 347 -14.42 -0.32 -8.09
N GLY A 348 -15.38 0.40 -8.65
CA GLY A 348 -16.54 -0.21 -9.27
C GLY A 348 -17.39 -0.97 -8.24
N GLU A 349 -17.79 -2.18 -8.55
CA GLU A 349 -18.61 -3.02 -7.66
C GLU A 349 -17.86 -3.46 -6.39
N MET A 350 -16.50 -3.46 -6.43
CA MET A 350 -15.70 -3.82 -5.26
C MET A 350 -15.23 -2.64 -4.41
N LYS A 351 -15.67 -1.40 -4.68
CA LYS A 351 -15.16 -0.20 -3.96
C LYS A 351 -15.31 -0.25 -2.43
N HIS A 352 -16.20 -1.09 -1.93
CA HIS A 352 -16.43 -1.32 -0.49
C HIS A 352 -16.11 -2.76 -0.09
N ARG A 353 -15.31 -3.48 -0.87
CA ARG A 353 -15.00 -4.88 -0.61
C ARG A 353 -13.50 -5.12 -0.67
N VAL A 354 -13.01 -5.91 0.26
CA VAL A 354 -11.65 -6.41 0.31
C VAL A 354 -11.69 -7.91 0.10
N VAL A 355 -10.86 -8.43 -0.78
CA VAL A 355 -10.70 -9.87 -0.97
C VAL A 355 -9.25 -10.28 -0.72
N ILE A 356 -9.04 -11.52 -0.33
CA ILE A 356 -7.72 -12.13 -0.28
C ILE A 356 -7.67 -13.24 -1.33
N ALA A 357 -6.62 -13.21 -2.13
CA ALA A 357 -6.25 -14.31 -3.02
C ALA A 357 -5.10 -15.11 -2.40
N ARG A 358 -5.11 -16.42 -2.59
CA ARG A 358 -3.98 -17.31 -2.33
C ARG A 358 -3.08 -17.33 -3.55
N PHE A 359 -1.79 -17.32 -3.28
CA PHE A 359 -0.75 -17.39 -4.29
C PHE A 359 0.13 -18.62 -4.04
N ASP A 360 0.28 -19.44 -5.08
CA ASP A 360 1.19 -20.58 -5.08
C ASP A 360 2.51 -20.17 -5.74
N SER A 361 3.55 -19.99 -4.95
CA SER A 361 4.88 -19.57 -5.42
C SER A 361 5.60 -20.62 -6.30
N ALA A 362 5.17 -21.87 -6.27
CA ALA A 362 5.76 -22.91 -7.12
C ALA A 362 5.21 -22.86 -8.57
N THR A 363 3.98 -22.41 -8.74
CA THR A 363 3.29 -22.44 -10.04
C THR A 363 2.82 -21.07 -10.53
N GLY A 364 2.92 -20.02 -9.71
CA GLY A 364 2.40 -18.68 -10.00
C GLY A 364 0.86 -18.59 -9.98
N ARG A 365 0.15 -19.63 -9.55
CA ARG A 365 -1.32 -19.67 -9.57
C ARG A 365 -1.94 -18.80 -8.48
N LEU A 366 -2.99 -18.11 -8.88
CA LEU A 366 -3.87 -17.36 -8.00
C LEU A 366 -5.21 -18.08 -7.85
N SER A 367 -5.76 -18.07 -6.64
CA SER A 367 -7.12 -18.51 -6.34
C SER A 367 -7.71 -17.64 -5.24
N ILE A 368 -9.05 -17.50 -5.22
CA ILE A 368 -9.69 -16.74 -4.15
C ILE A 368 -9.52 -17.48 -2.82
N ASP A 369 -9.28 -16.77 -1.72
CA ASP A 369 -9.37 -17.37 -0.39
C ASP A 369 -10.83 -17.41 0.06
N GLU A 370 -11.45 -18.58 -0.14
CA GLU A 370 -12.84 -18.82 0.20
C GLU A 370 -13.15 -18.73 1.70
N ARG A 371 -12.13 -18.84 2.55
CA ARG A 371 -12.28 -18.73 4.00
C ARG A 371 -12.30 -17.28 4.47
N PHE A 372 -11.69 -16.37 3.70
CA PHE A 372 -11.72 -14.95 4.02
C PHE A 372 -13.10 -14.38 3.72
N ARG A 373 -14.02 -14.53 4.65
CA ARG A 373 -15.40 -14.03 4.55
C ARG A 373 -15.97 -13.66 5.91
N GLU A 374 -16.94 -12.78 5.89
CA GLU A 374 -17.69 -12.44 7.09
C GLU A 374 -18.62 -13.58 7.53
N PRO A 375 -18.91 -13.71 8.82
CA PRO A 375 -19.85 -14.71 9.29
C PRO A 375 -21.20 -14.59 8.59
N GLY A 376 -21.67 -15.71 8.02
CA GLY A 376 -22.96 -15.77 7.29
C GLY A 376 -22.94 -15.21 5.86
N ALA A 377 -21.82 -14.65 5.39
CA ALA A 377 -21.72 -14.19 4.00
C ALA A 377 -21.67 -15.37 3.01
N SER A 378 -22.39 -15.24 1.90
CA SER A 378 -22.39 -16.23 0.81
C SER A 378 -21.17 -16.10 -0.12
N THR A 379 -20.52 -14.93 -0.14
CA THR A 379 -19.37 -14.64 -1.01
C THR A 379 -18.11 -14.35 -0.17
N PRO A 380 -16.91 -14.70 -0.65
CA PRO A 380 -15.67 -14.36 0.03
C PRO A 380 -15.42 -12.86 0.01
N GLY A 381 -14.67 -12.39 1.00
CA GLY A 381 -14.27 -11.00 1.20
C GLY A 381 -14.86 -10.39 2.46
N PHE A 382 -14.32 -9.24 2.80
CA PHE A 382 -14.79 -8.38 3.88
C PHE A 382 -15.48 -7.16 3.26
N ARG A 383 -16.74 -6.91 3.63
CA ARG A 383 -17.51 -5.75 3.14
C ARG A 383 -17.31 -4.57 4.06
N MET A 384 -17.21 -3.38 3.49
CA MET A 384 -17.03 -2.12 4.21
C MET A 384 -18.19 -1.12 3.97
N ASP A 385 -19.34 -1.60 3.53
CA ASP A 385 -20.49 -0.78 3.13
C ASP A 385 -21.69 -0.88 4.09
N ASP A 386 -21.59 -1.66 5.14
CA ASP A 386 -22.63 -1.83 6.16
C ASP A 386 -22.00 -2.16 7.52
N LYS A 387 -21.32 -1.19 8.11
CA LYS A 387 -20.57 -1.37 9.36
C LYS A 387 -20.93 -0.33 10.41
N THR A 388 -20.91 -0.80 11.64
CA THR A 388 -20.76 0.07 12.81
C THR A 388 -19.30 0.06 13.20
N TRP A 389 -18.60 1.13 12.88
CA TRP A 389 -17.17 1.25 13.20
C TRP A 389 -16.97 1.54 14.67
N PRO A 390 -15.94 0.99 15.33
CA PRO A 390 -15.62 1.29 16.74
C PRO A 390 -15.46 2.78 17.04
N HIS A 391 -15.04 3.57 16.08
CA HIS A 391 -14.87 5.02 16.21
C HIS A 391 -16.13 5.83 15.81
N GLY A 392 -17.22 5.18 15.38
CA GLY A 392 -18.42 5.84 14.85
C GLY A 392 -18.27 6.29 13.39
N GLY A 393 -19.10 7.22 12.94
CA GLY A 393 -19.06 7.77 11.59
C GLY A 393 -19.91 7.01 10.57
N SER A 394 -19.62 7.19 9.28
CA SER A 394 -20.32 6.55 8.17
C SER A 394 -20.21 5.03 8.21
N ALA A 395 -21.30 4.35 7.90
CA ALA A 395 -21.32 2.89 7.77
C ALA A 395 -20.51 2.36 6.58
N LYS A 396 -19.98 3.22 5.70
CA LYS A 396 -19.31 2.85 4.45
C LYS A 396 -17.88 3.34 4.44
N GLY A 397 -16.94 2.40 4.26
CA GLY A 397 -15.53 2.66 4.00
C GLY A 397 -15.14 2.37 2.56
N ILE A 398 -14.14 3.09 2.06
CA ILE A 398 -13.53 2.89 0.74
C ILE A 398 -12.06 2.53 0.98
N PRO A 399 -11.70 1.24 1.08
CA PRO A 399 -10.31 0.82 1.30
C PRO A 399 -9.48 1.04 0.05
N HIS A 400 -8.25 1.53 0.22
CA HIS A 400 -7.31 1.72 -0.87
C HIS A 400 -5.97 1.06 -0.55
N GLY A 401 -5.01 1.78 0.04
CA GLY A 401 -3.74 1.21 0.47
C GLY A 401 -3.93 0.14 1.55
N SER A 402 -3.17 -0.94 1.47
CA SER A 402 -3.29 -2.04 2.43
C SER A 402 -1.96 -2.77 2.61
N VAL A 403 -1.75 -3.32 3.80
CA VAL A 403 -0.53 -4.06 4.12
C VAL A 403 -0.82 -5.16 5.14
N PHE A 404 -0.21 -6.33 4.93
CA PHE A 404 -0.14 -7.36 5.96
C PHE A 404 0.92 -7.03 6.99
N GLY A 405 0.73 -7.45 8.23
CA GLY A 405 1.74 -7.30 9.26
C GLY A 405 1.49 -8.14 10.50
N ARG A 406 2.56 -8.39 11.25
CA ARG A 406 2.51 -9.08 12.54
C ARG A 406 2.65 -8.06 13.66
N PRO A 407 2.09 -8.30 14.85
CA PRO A 407 2.30 -7.43 16.01
C PRO A 407 3.75 -7.51 16.47
N ALA A 408 4.18 -6.54 17.25
CA ALA A 408 5.44 -6.65 17.99
C ALA A 408 5.36 -7.84 18.97
N THR A 409 6.42 -8.61 19.05
CA THR A 409 6.55 -9.76 19.96
C THR A 409 6.95 -9.32 21.37
#